data_36d413e863a5fca5c6f033a7b6148d56
#
_entry.id   36d413e863a5fca5c6f033a7b6148d56
#
_cell.length_a   1.000
_cell.length_b   1.000
_cell.length_c   1.000
_cell.angle_alpha   90.00
_cell.angle_beta   90.00
_cell.angle_gamma   90.00
#
_symmetry.space_group_name_H-M   'P 1'
#
loop_
_entity.id
_entity.type
_entity.pdbx_description
1 polymer ?
#
loop_
_entity_poly.entity_id
_entity_poly.type
_entity_poly.pdbx_seq_one_letter_code
_entity_poly.pdbx_strand_id
1 'polypeptide(L)'
;MMKIDNILISHLHGDHVFGIFGLLSTLGMLGRTAPLHIYAPRDFSSILHFWQGHFGEGVAYEIVHHLLSAKAPEVICETRTVDVLAFPLNHGIDTFGFLFREKWPLDRAGNPMRLGRSAAYCSDTAPFPEESEWLKGVDLIYHEATYGEEMHDKAIARYHSTAARAATVAREAGAKQLVLGHFSSRYKDLTPLLEEARAIFPETVLAQESGRYVIPIPERL
;
A
#
# COMPACT_ATOMS: atom_id res chain seq x y z
N MET A 1 16.31 6.35 6.95
CA MET A 1 15.48 5.98 8.13
C MET A 1 15.01 7.21 8.91
N MET A 2 15.86 8.09 9.40
CA MET A 2 15.48 9.30 10.20
C MET A 2 14.56 10.33 9.50
N LYS A 3 14.35 10.21 8.19
CA LYS A 3 13.45 11.07 7.40
C LYS A 3 12.04 10.50 7.22
N ILE A 4 11.74 9.34 7.83
CA ILE A 4 10.41 8.75 7.79
C ILE A 4 9.56 9.45 8.86
N ASP A 5 8.51 10.14 8.44
CA ASP A 5 7.61 10.84 9.35
C ASP A 5 6.23 10.19 9.42
N ASN A 6 5.87 9.40 8.40
CA ASN A 6 4.60 8.71 8.30
C ASN A 6 4.80 7.23 7.98
N ILE A 7 4.06 6.37 8.66
CA ILE A 7 4.01 4.91 8.41
C ILE A 7 2.55 4.53 8.23
N LEU A 8 2.28 3.74 7.19
CA LEU A 8 0.95 3.23 6.87
C LEU A 8 0.93 1.73 7.09
N ILE A 9 0.02 1.22 7.92
CA ILE A 9 -0.16 -0.20 8.21
C ILE A 9 -1.49 -0.62 7.61
N SER A 10 -1.43 -1.53 6.64
CA SER A 10 -2.64 -2.01 5.96
C SER A 10 -3.55 -2.80 6.90
N HIS A 11 -3.00 -3.73 7.66
CA HIS A 11 -3.73 -4.58 8.60
C HIS A 11 -2.78 -5.21 9.64
N LEU A 12 -3.35 -5.98 10.57
CA LEU A 12 -2.63 -6.44 11.77
C LEU A 12 -2.26 -7.93 11.74
N HIS A 13 -2.16 -8.57 10.57
CA HIS A 13 -1.49 -9.87 10.50
C HIS A 13 0.00 -9.71 10.80
N GLY A 14 0.60 -10.72 11.43
CA GLY A 14 1.94 -10.62 11.98
C GLY A 14 3.03 -10.30 10.95
N ASP A 15 2.93 -10.87 9.76
CA ASP A 15 3.84 -10.64 8.64
C ASP A 15 3.79 -9.21 8.07
N HIS A 16 2.71 -8.46 8.37
CA HIS A 16 2.55 -7.05 7.96
C HIS A 16 2.88 -6.06 9.09
N VAL A 17 2.91 -6.47 10.35
CA VAL A 17 3.03 -5.53 11.47
C VAL A 17 4.22 -5.77 12.40
N PHE A 18 4.73 -7.00 12.55
CA PHE A 18 5.75 -7.27 13.58
C PHE A 18 7.07 -6.52 13.38
N GLY A 19 7.43 -6.23 12.13
CA GLY A 19 8.66 -5.48 11.83
C GLY A 19 8.69 -4.04 12.36
N ILE A 20 7.51 -3.43 12.62
CA ILE A 20 7.45 -2.03 13.06
C ILE A 20 8.13 -1.80 14.40
N PHE A 21 8.01 -2.73 15.33
CA PHE A 21 8.53 -2.57 16.70
C PHE A 21 10.06 -2.49 16.71
N GLY A 22 10.73 -3.27 15.86
CA GLY A 22 12.17 -3.15 15.65
C GLY A 22 12.56 -1.79 15.05
N LEU A 23 11.76 -1.27 14.12
CA LEU A 23 11.96 0.04 13.53
C LEU A 23 11.79 1.15 14.58
N LEU A 24 10.74 1.10 15.40
CA LEU A 24 10.48 2.08 16.46
C LEU A 24 11.63 2.14 17.48
N SER A 25 12.11 0.97 17.94
CA SER A 25 13.28 0.90 18.83
C SER A 25 14.54 1.47 18.17
N THR A 26 14.78 1.14 16.90
CA THR A 26 15.94 1.63 16.15
C THR A 26 15.91 3.15 15.99
N LEU A 27 14.75 3.73 15.70
CA LEU A 27 14.58 5.19 15.62
C LEU A 27 14.89 5.88 16.97
N GLY A 28 14.49 5.25 18.08
CA GLY A 28 14.85 5.71 19.45
C GLY A 28 16.36 5.67 19.68
N MET A 29 17.00 4.54 19.39
CA MET A 29 18.47 4.38 19.53
C MET A 29 19.26 5.38 18.65
N LEU A 30 18.72 5.76 17.49
CA LEU A 30 19.30 6.76 16.60
C LEU A 30 19.03 8.20 17.03
N GLY A 31 18.36 8.42 18.16
CA GLY A 31 18.12 9.74 18.74
C GLY A 31 17.00 10.53 18.02
N ARG A 32 15.97 9.87 17.50
CA ARG A 32 14.81 10.58 16.95
C ARG A 32 14.13 11.42 18.04
N THR A 33 13.79 12.66 17.71
CA THR A 33 13.02 13.57 18.58
C THR A 33 11.74 14.08 17.92
N ALA A 34 11.68 14.05 16.56
CA ALA A 34 10.48 14.47 15.84
C ALA A 34 9.36 13.44 15.99
N PRO A 35 8.10 13.84 16.06
CA PRO A 35 6.96 12.93 16.09
C PRO A 35 6.97 11.94 14.92
N LEU A 36 6.45 10.73 15.14
CA LEU A 36 6.23 9.73 14.12
C LEU A 36 4.73 9.43 14.05
N HIS A 37 4.14 9.62 12.88
CA HIS A 37 2.74 9.38 12.63
C HIS A 37 2.54 7.97 12.07
N ILE A 38 1.67 7.17 12.70
CA ILE A 38 1.34 5.81 12.27
C ILE A 38 -0.16 5.76 11.97
N TYR A 39 -0.50 5.46 10.73
CA TYR A 39 -1.88 5.27 10.27
C TYR A 39 -2.15 3.76 10.26
N ALA A 40 -3.04 3.30 11.12
CA ALA A 40 -3.26 1.87 11.34
C ALA A 40 -4.72 1.57 11.76
N PRO A 41 -5.18 0.31 11.60
CA PRO A 41 -6.46 -0.13 12.16
C PRO A 41 -6.56 0.11 13.67
N ARG A 42 -7.80 0.18 14.18
CA ARG A 42 -8.11 0.51 15.58
C ARG A 42 -7.29 -0.26 16.61
N ASP A 43 -7.19 -1.57 16.43
CA ASP A 43 -6.59 -2.45 17.42
C ASP A 43 -5.07 -2.31 17.54
N PHE A 44 -4.44 -1.59 16.61
CA PHE A 44 -3.02 -1.25 16.71
C PHE A 44 -2.70 -0.43 17.97
N SER A 45 -3.64 0.37 18.48
CA SER A 45 -3.43 1.18 19.69
C SER A 45 -3.12 0.33 20.92
N SER A 46 -3.80 -0.81 21.10
CA SER A 46 -3.56 -1.71 22.24
C SER A 46 -2.20 -2.41 22.12
N ILE A 47 -1.81 -2.81 20.92
CA ILE A 47 -0.52 -3.43 20.63
C ILE A 47 0.62 -2.42 20.86
N LEU A 48 0.46 -1.19 20.37
CA LEU A 48 1.42 -0.11 20.57
C LEU A 48 1.58 0.23 22.07
N HIS A 49 0.47 0.33 22.79
CA HIS A 49 0.49 0.60 24.24
C HIS A 49 1.21 -0.51 25.01
N PHE A 50 0.92 -1.78 24.70
CA PHE A 50 1.63 -2.93 25.26
C PHE A 50 3.13 -2.83 25.00
N TRP A 51 3.52 -2.58 23.74
CA TRP A 51 4.93 -2.47 23.36
C TRP A 51 5.62 -1.31 24.07
N GLN A 52 4.99 -0.13 24.16
CA GLN A 52 5.54 1.03 24.86
C GLN A 52 5.76 0.73 26.34
N GLY A 53 4.83 0.05 26.98
CA GLY A 53 4.92 -0.26 28.41
C GLY A 53 6.02 -1.28 28.76
N HIS A 54 6.42 -2.12 27.82
CA HIS A 54 7.38 -3.21 28.09
C HIS A 54 8.73 -3.02 27.39
N PHE A 55 8.74 -2.34 26.24
CA PHE A 55 9.91 -2.26 25.36
C PHE A 55 10.22 -0.82 24.88
N GLY A 56 9.43 0.16 25.33
CA GLY A 56 9.56 1.56 24.91
C GLY A 56 10.68 2.34 25.60
N GLU A 57 11.53 1.70 26.42
CA GLU A 57 12.67 2.35 27.05
C GLU A 57 13.61 2.93 25.98
N GLY A 58 14.00 4.21 26.17
CA GLY A 58 14.86 4.94 25.22
C GLY A 58 14.12 5.54 24.02
N VAL A 59 12.80 5.36 23.89
CA VAL A 59 12.00 6.06 22.87
C VAL A 59 11.63 7.45 23.38
N ALA A 60 12.37 8.47 22.93
CA ALA A 60 12.22 9.85 23.37
C ALA A 60 11.38 10.72 22.42
N TYR A 61 10.74 10.13 21.42
CA TYR A 61 9.90 10.82 20.46
C TYR A 61 8.42 10.40 20.60
N GLU A 62 7.53 11.29 20.23
CA GLU A 62 6.10 11.00 20.22
C GLU A 62 5.73 10.05 19.09
N ILE A 63 4.91 9.03 19.37
CA ILE A 63 4.29 8.16 18.39
C ILE A 63 2.79 8.49 18.37
N VAL A 64 2.33 9.04 17.25
CA VAL A 64 0.95 9.46 17.06
C VAL A 64 0.21 8.42 16.22
N HIS A 65 -0.71 7.68 16.84
CA HIS A 65 -1.56 6.73 16.11
C HIS A 65 -2.79 7.45 15.53
N HIS A 66 -2.92 7.40 14.20
CA HIS A 66 -4.09 7.84 13.45
C HIS A 66 -4.94 6.61 13.09
N LEU A 67 -6.17 6.59 13.60
CA LEU A 67 -7.10 5.49 13.36
C LEU A 67 -7.55 5.47 11.90
N LEU A 68 -7.37 4.32 11.24
CA LEU A 68 -7.98 4.04 9.95
C LEU A 68 -9.39 3.48 10.15
N SER A 69 -10.38 4.09 9.47
CA SER A 69 -11.79 3.69 9.52
C SER A 69 -12.54 3.94 8.21
N ALA A 70 -11.79 4.14 7.12
CA ALA A 70 -12.30 4.44 5.80
C ALA A 70 -13.38 3.42 5.35
N LYS A 71 -14.47 3.90 4.76
CA LYS A 71 -15.52 3.09 4.13
C LYS A 71 -15.52 3.22 2.61
N ALA A 72 -14.82 4.21 2.10
CA ALA A 72 -14.53 4.50 0.71
C ALA A 72 -13.23 5.31 0.69
N PRO A 73 -12.62 5.60 -0.47
CA PRO A 73 -11.39 6.40 -0.52
C PRO A 73 -11.55 7.75 0.19
N GLU A 74 -10.80 7.95 1.28
CA GLU A 74 -10.78 9.19 2.05
C GLU A 74 -9.35 9.65 2.33
N VAL A 75 -9.11 10.97 2.34
CA VAL A 75 -7.79 11.54 2.62
C VAL A 75 -7.48 11.35 4.11
N ILE A 76 -6.38 10.66 4.39
CA ILE A 76 -5.88 10.39 5.75
C ILE A 76 -4.65 11.21 6.11
N CYS A 77 -3.88 11.62 5.11
CA CYS A 77 -2.65 12.39 5.30
C CYS A 77 -2.44 13.32 4.11
N GLU A 78 -2.14 14.57 4.40
CA GLU A 78 -1.74 15.55 3.40
C GLU A 78 -0.32 16.04 3.65
N THR A 79 0.51 15.96 2.63
CA THR A 79 1.82 16.59 2.62
C THR A 79 1.81 17.80 1.67
N ARG A 80 2.94 18.50 1.60
CA ARG A 80 3.07 19.61 0.65
C ARG A 80 2.90 19.18 -0.81
N THR A 81 3.23 17.94 -1.15
CA THR A 81 3.31 17.46 -2.55
C THR A 81 2.47 16.23 -2.84
N VAL A 82 1.96 15.54 -1.83
CA VAL A 82 1.22 14.29 -2.00
C VAL A 82 0.06 14.25 -1.02
N ASP A 83 -1.11 13.86 -1.51
CA ASP A 83 -2.24 13.44 -0.69
C ASP A 83 -2.24 11.91 -0.62
N VAL A 84 -2.45 11.38 0.58
CA VAL A 84 -2.57 9.96 0.84
C VAL A 84 -4.01 9.65 1.24
N LEU A 85 -4.64 8.75 0.52
CA LEU A 85 -5.97 8.27 0.81
C LEU A 85 -5.89 6.83 1.30
N ALA A 86 -6.75 6.45 2.24
CA ALA A 86 -7.02 5.06 2.58
C ALA A 86 -8.36 4.63 1.98
N PHE A 87 -8.48 3.35 1.66
CA PHE A 87 -9.73 2.72 1.24
C PHE A 87 -9.80 1.30 1.80
N PRO A 88 -11.00 0.77 2.11
CA PRO A 88 -11.11 -0.58 2.66
C PRO A 88 -10.78 -1.63 1.60
N LEU A 89 -10.21 -2.73 2.03
CA LEU A 89 -9.98 -3.95 1.26
C LEU A 89 -10.83 -5.09 1.83
N ASN A 90 -11.10 -6.09 1.00
CA ASN A 90 -11.92 -7.24 1.37
C ASN A 90 -11.05 -8.37 1.96
N HIS A 91 -10.80 -8.30 3.25
CA HIS A 91 -9.97 -9.28 3.96
C HIS A 91 -10.64 -9.76 5.25
N GLY A 92 -10.08 -10.80 5.90
CA GLY A 92 -10.65 -11.41 7.11
C GLY A 92 -10.63 -10.54 8.36
N ILE A 93 -9.87 -9.45 8.34
CA ILE A 93 -9.78 -8.42 9.39
C ILE A 93 -9.80 -7.03 8.75
N ASP A 94 -9.95 -5.98 9.55
CA ASP A 94 -9.87 -4.60 9.06
C ASP A 94 -8.57 -4.37 8.28
N THR A 95 -8.71 -4.18 6.97
CA THR A 95 -7.60 -4.06 6.03
C THR A 95 -7.81 -2.88 5.09
N PHE A 96 -6.75 -2.13 4.85
CA PHE A 96 -6.78 -0.92 4.05
C PHE A 96 -5.73 -0.95 2.93
N GLY A 97 -6.14 -0.50 1.75
CA GLY A 97 -5.25 -0.07 0.68
C GLY A 97 -4.96 1.42 0.80
N PHE A 98 -3.91 1.86 0.10
CA PHE A 98 -3.49 3.26 0.11
C PHE A 98 -3.33 3.79 -1.31
N LEU A 99 -3.84 4.99 -1.54
CA LEU A 99 -3.73 5.70 -2.79
C LEU A 99 -2.94 7.00 -2.58
N PHE A 100 -1.84 7.12 -3.29
CA PHE A 100 -0.95 8.29 -3.28
C PHE A 100 -1.24 9.13 -4.51
N ARG A 101 -1.60 10.38 -4.32
CA ARG A 101 -1.85 11.35 -5.39
C ARG A 101 -0.88 12.52 -5.26
N GLU A 102 0.01 12.67 -6.23
CA GLU A 102 0.86 13.85 -6.32
C GLU A 102 -0.01 15.08 -6.60
N LYS A 103 0.11 16.13 -5.79
CA LYS A 103 -0.54 17.40 -6.04
C LYS A 103 0.00 17.99 -7.33
N TRP A 104 -0.83 18.63 -8.13
CA TRP A 104 -0.40 19.20 -9.37
C TRP A 104 0.66 20.27 -9.10
N PRO A 105 1.87 20.15 -9.66
CA PRO A 105 2.89 21.19 -9.52
C PRO A 105 2.40 22.47 -10.16
N LEU A 106 2.53 23.58 -9.43
CA LEU A 106 2.08 24.88 -9.89
C LEU A 106 3.29 25.75 -10.29
N ASP A 107 3.10 26.62 -11.26
CA ASP A 107 4.04 27.70 -11.58
C ASP A 107 3.98 28.85 -10.54
N ARG A 108 4.78 29.89 -10.73
CA ARG A 108 4.79 31.05 -9.83
C ARG A 108 3.48 31.85 -9.82
N ALA A 109 2.66 31.71 -10.84
CA ALA A 109 1.36 32.36 -10.95
C ALA A 109 0.21 31.49 -10.42
N GLY A 110 0.51 30.23 -9.99
CA GLY A 110 -0.48 29.28 -9.46
C GLY A 110 -1.16 28.42 -10.51
N ASN A 111 -0.66 28.39 -11.76
CA ASN A 111 -1.24 27.55 -12.81
C ASN A 111 -0.62 26.13 -12.76
N PRO A 112 -1.41 25.08 -13.04
CA PRO A 112 -0.90 23.71 -13.14
C PRO A 112 0.15 23.61 -14.26
N MET A 113 1.33 23.08 -13.92
CA MET A 113 2.42 22.85 -14.87
C MET A 113 2.32 21.50 -15.59
N ARG A 114 1.76 20.50 -14.91
CA ARG A 114 1.55 19.14 -15.40
C ARG A 114 0.55 18.42 -14.50
N LEU A 115 0.05 17.28 -14.95
CA LEU A 115 -0.74 16.39 -14.10
C LEU A 115 0.12 15.81 -12.97
N GLY A 116 -0.50 15.56 -11.83
CA GLY A 116 0.13 14.80 -10.73
C GLY A 116 0.17 13.32 -11.08
N ARG A 117 1.18 12.63 -10.58
CA ARG A 117 1.31 11.17 -10.67
C ARG A 117 0.53 10.52 -9.55
N SER A 118 0.17 9.25 -9.73
CA SER A 118 -0.55 8.48 -8.72
C SER A 118 -0.07 7.05 -8.63
N ALA A 119 -0.11 6.50 -7.41
CA ALA A 119 0.18 5.10 -7.16
C ALA A 119 -0.79 4.55 -6.12
N ALA A 120 -1.19 3.29 -6.29
CA ALA A 120 -1.99 2.56 -5.32
C ALA A 120 -1.21 1.37 -4.76
N TYR A 121 -1.45 1.07 -3.50
CA TYR A 121 -0.98 -0.11 -2.80
C TYR A 121 -2.20 -0.91 -2.32
N CYS A 122 -2.46 -2.04 -2.96
CA CYS A 122 -3.48 -3.00 -2.56
C CYS A 122 -2.79 -4.15 -1.83
N SER A 123 -2.98 -4.20 -0.51
CA SER A 123 -2.53 -5.29 0.33
C SER A 123 -3.46 -6.49 0.17
N ASP A 124 -3.48 -7.40 1.13
CA ASP A 124 -4.27 -8.62 1.12
C ASP A 124 -5.75 -8.33 0.90
N THR A 125 -6.31 -8.90 -0.13
CA THR A 125 -7.72 -8.67 -0.50
C THR A 125 -8.29 -9.78 -1.39
N ALA A 126 -9.49 -10.22 -1.09
CA ALA A 126 -10.32 -10.90 -2.08
C ALA A 126 -10.94 -9.87 -3.04
N PRO A 127 -11.38 -10.28 -4.24
CA PRO A 127 -12.08 -9.41 -5.17
C PRO A 127 -13.32 -8.75 -4.56
N PHE A 128 -13.57 -7.49 -4.86
CA PHE A 128 -14.79 -6.77 -4.53
C PHE A 128 -15.15 -5.77 -5.66
N PRO A 129 -16.44 -5.41 -5.81
CA PRO A 129 -16.92 -4.70 -7.01
C PRO A 129 -16.32 -3.30 -7.19
N GLU A 130 -16.10 -2.56 -6.10
CA GLU A 130 -15.72 -1.15 -6.14
C GLU A 130 -14.23 -0.92 -6.40
N GLU A 131 -13.40 -1.96 -6.33
CA GLU A 131 -11.94 -1.85 -6.33
C GLU A 131 -11.41 -1.11 -7.55
N SER A 132 -11.78 -1.55 -8.76
CA SER A 132 -11.34 -0.94 -10.00
C SER A 132 -11.83 0.51 -10.16
N GLU A 133 -13.03 0.83 -9.68
CA GLU A 133 -13.57 2.19 -9.75
C GLU A 133 -12.82 3.13 -8.79
N TRP A 134 -12.46 2.67 -7.59
CA TRP A 134 -11.67 3.48 -6.65
C TRP A 134 -10.26 3.77 -7.14
N LEU A 135 -9.70 2.86 -7.96
CA LEU A 135 -8.37 2.97 -8.54
C LEU A 135 -8.35 3.57 -9.94
N LYS A 136 -9.47 4.11 -10.41
CA LYS A 136 -9.62 4.59 -11.77
C LYS A 136 -8.57 5.63 -12.16
N GLY A 137 -7.86 5.36 -13.25
CA GLY A 137 -6.85 6.24 -13.84
C GLY A 137 -5.54 6.34 -13.05
N VAL A 138 -5.29 5.46 -12.11
CA VAL A 138 -4.03 5.40 -11.35
C VAL A 138 -2.87 5.01 -12.29
N ASP A 139 -1.72 5.67 -12.15
CA ASP A 139 -0.57 5.37 -13.00
C ASP A 139 0.06 4.01 -12.68
N LEU A 140 0.20 3.68 -11.39
CA LEU A 140 0.80 2.44 -10.95
C LEU A 140 -0.04 1.80 -9.85
N ILE A 141 -0.37 0.52 -9.99
CA ILE A 141 -0.98 -0.29 -8.95
C ILE A 141 0.04 -1.35 -8.49
N TYR A 142 0.38 -1.36 -7.21
CA TYR A 142 0.88 -2.56 -6.54
C TYR A 142 -0.33 -3.35 -6.03
N HIS A 143 -0.40 -4.64 -6.37
CA HIS A 143 -1.49 -5.49 -5.93
C HIS A 143 -0.96 -6.84 -5.47
N GLU A 144 -1.55 -7.39 -4.40
CA GLU A 144 -1.27 -8.74 -3.99
C GLU A 144 -1.69 -9.74 -5.07
N ALA A 145 -0.94 -10.82 -5.19
CA ALA A 145 -1.20 -11.94 -6.07
C ALA A 145 -0.73 -13.23 -5.40
N THR A 146 -1.35 -13.53 -4.26
CA THR A 146 -0.95 -14.65 -3.40
C THR A 146 -1.05 -15.98 -4.15
N TYR A 147 -1.95 -16.08 -5.13
CA TYR A 147 -2.22 -17.30 -5.86
C TYR A 147 -2.25 -17.08 -7.38
N GLY A 148 -2.00 -18.16 -8.15
CA GLY A 148 -2.40 -18.26 -9.55
C GLY A 148 -3.86 -18.70 -9.67
N GLU A 149 -4.44 -18.59 -10.87
CA GLU A 149 -5.87 -18.88 -11.11
C GLU A 149 -6.22 -20.35 -10.85
N GLU A 150 -5.25 -21.26 -10.92
CA GLU A 150 -5.44 -22.68 -10.57
C GLU A 150 -5.82 -22.88 -9.07
N MET A 151 -5.63 -21.83 -8.25
CA MET A 151 -5.97 -21.83 -6.83
C MET A 151 -7.09 -20.83 -6.50
N HIS A 152 -7.92 -20.47 -7.48
CA HIS A 152 -8.98 -19.47 -7.37
C HIS A 152 -9.86 -19.66 -6.11
N ASP A 153 -10.44 -20.85 -5.95
CA ASP A 153 -11.33 -21.14 -4.82
C ASP A 153 -10.63 -20.95 -3.46
N LYS A 154 -9.35 -21.30 -3.41
CA LYS A 154 -8.54 -21.10 -2.21
C LYS A 154 -8.21 -19.64 -1.97
N ALA A 155 -7.94 -18.87 -3.02
CA ALA A 155 -7.73 -17.44 -2.92
C ALA A 155 -8.95 -16.78 -2.26
N ILE A 156 -10.14 -17.03 -2.80
CA ILE A 156 -11.40 -16.50 -2.25
C ILE A 156 -11.62 -16.96 -0.80
N ALA A 157 -11.45 -18.25 -0.51
CA ALA A 157 -11.65 -18.80 0.85
C ALA A 157 -10.67 -18.25 1.89
N ARG A 158 -9.56 -17.65 1.45
CA ARG A 158 -8.53 -17.04 2.31
C ARG A 158 -8.48 -15.51 2.21
N TYR A 159 -9.45 -14.91 1.54
CA TYR A 159 -9.52 -13.46 1.31
C TYR A 159 -8.28 -12.91 0.60
N HIS A 160 -7.86 -13.59 -0.46
CA HIS A 160 -6.74 -13.19 -1.32
C HIS A 160 -7.14 -13.12 -2.79
N SER A 161 -6.26 -12.58 -3.60
CA SER A 161 -6.42 -12.48 -5.05
C SER A 161 -5.52 -13.46 -5.80
N THR A 162 -5.93 -13.77 -7.04
CA THR A 162 -5.07 -14.40 -8.04
C THR A 162 -4.36 -13.34 -8.88
N ALA A 163 -3.29 -13.73 -9.57
CA ALA A 163 -2.58 -12.87 -10.50
C ALA A 163 -3.49 -12.38 -11.64
N ALA A 164 -4.38 -13.25 -12.14
CA ALA A 164 -5.40 -12.90 -13.13
C ALA A 164 -6.37 -11.83 -12.58
N ARG A 165 -6.78 -11.96 -11.33
CA ARG A 165 -7.68 -10.97 -10.70
C ARG A 165 -7.02 -9.62 -10.55
N ALA A 166 -5.79 -9.56 -10.04
CA ALA A 166 -5.02 -8.33 -9.93
C ALA A 166 -4.86 -7.62 -11.29
N ALA A 167 -4.58 -8.39 -12.33
CA ALA A 167 -4.48 -7.88 -13.71
C ALA A 167 -5.84 -7.36 -14.25
N THR A 168 -6.93 -8.02 -13.88
CA THR A 168 -8.29 -7.57 -14.23
C THR A 168 -8.61 -6.22 -13.59
N VAL A 169 -8.30 -6.05 -12.30
CA VAL A 169 -8.45 -4.77 -11.58
C VAL A 169 -7.65 -3.66 -12.28
N ALA A 170 -6.38 -3.91 -12.59
CA ALA A 170 -5.52 -2.93 -13.26
C ALA A 170 -6.07 -2.52 -14.64
N ARG A 171 -6.55 -3.47 -15.42
CA ARG A 171 -7.17 -3.21 -16.74
C ARG A 171 -8.45 -2.40 -16.61
N GLU A 172 -9.35 -2.78 -15.72
CA GLU A 172 -10.64 -2.10 -15.50
C GLU A 172 -10.46 -0.70 -14.93
N ALA A 173 -9.48 -0.52 -14.03
CA ALA A 173 -9.09 0.79 -13.52
C ALA A 173 -8.45 1.68 -14.58
N GLY A 174 -8.01 1.15 -15.72
CA GLY A 174 -7.26 1.90 -16.72
C GLY A 174 -5.88 2.34 -16.20
N ALA A 175 -5.26 1.51 -15.36
CA ALA A 175 -3.91 1.76 -14.85
C ALA A 175 -2.88 1.77 -15.99
N LYS A 176 -1.69 2.36 -15.74
CA LYS A 176 -0.59 2.34 -16.72
C LYS A 176 0.40 1.21 -16.44
N GLN A 177 0.54 0.79 -15.19
CA GLN A 177 1.43 -0.30 -14.79
C GLN A 177 0.84 -1.07 -13.61
N LEU A 178 1.05 -2.39 -13.60
CA LEU A 178 0.76 -3.29 -12.48
C LEU A 178 2.06 -3.89 -11.95
N VAL A 179 2.22 -3.86 -10.64
CA VAL A 179 3.30 -4.55 -9.92
C VAL A 179 2.65 -5.62 -9.05
N LEU A 180 2.86 -6.89 -9.36
CA LEU A 180 2.37 -8.00 -8.55
C LEU A 180 3.31 -8.30 -7.40
N GLY A 181 2.76 -8.54 -6.22
CA GLY A 181 3.53 -8.91 -5.03
C GLY A 181 2.78 -9.85 -4.10
N HIS A 182 3.30 -10.08 -2.89
CA HIS A 182 2.69 -10.91 -1.87
C HIS A 182 2.41 -12.35 -2.35
N PHE A 183 3.42 -12.99 -2.94
CA PHE A 183 3.28 -14.33 -3.49
C PHE A 183 3.33 -15.41 -2.38
N SER A 184 2.48 -16.44 -2.48
CA SER A 184 2.57 -17.59 -1.59
C SER A 184 3.93 -18.29 -1.74
N SER A 185 4.55 -18.63 -0.63
CA SER A 185 5.85 -19.35 -0.56
C SER A 185 5.87 -20.70 -1.26
N ARG A 186 4.70 -21.22 -1.70
CA ARG A 186 4.57 -22.44 -2.52
C ARG A 186 5.16 -22.27 -3.91
N TYR A 187 5.08 -21.07 -4.48
CA TYR A 187 5.59 -20.78 -5.82
C TYR A 187 7.10 -20.54 -5.74
N LYS A 188 7.85 -21.47 -6.34
CA LYS A 188 9.32 -21.33 -6.48
C LYS A 188 9.69 -20.61 -7.77
N ASP A 189 8.82 -20.69 -8.76
CA ASP A 189 8.88 -19.95 -10.02
C ASP A 189 7.61 -19.10 -10.12
N LEU A 190 7.77 -17.80 -10.30
CA LEU A 190 6.69 -16.84 -10.44
C LEU A 190 6.34 -16.56 -11.91
N THR A 191 7.06 -17.16 -12.85
CA THR A 191 6.82 -16.98 -14.29
C THR A 191 5.37 -17.29 -14.69
N PRO A 192 4.75 -18.40 -14.22
CA PRO A 192 3.35 -18.69 -14.56
C PRO A 192 2.38 -17.60 -14.11
N LEU A 193 2.56 -17.03 -12.90
CA LEU A 193 1.72 -15.95 -12.38
C LEU A 193 1.89 -14.68 -13.24
N LEU A 194 3.11 -14.38 -13.65
CA LEU A 194 3.40 -13.23 -14.50
C LEU A 194 2.76 -13.39 -15.89
N GLU A 195 2.88 -14.56 -16.50
CA GLU A 195 2.30 -14.86 -17.81
C GLU A 195 0.77 -14.78 -17.78
N GLU A 196 0.15 -15.37 -16.75
CA GLU A 196 -1.28 -15.29 -16.49
C GLU A 196 -1.76 -13.82 -16.41
N ALA A 197 -1.08 -12.99 -15.62
CA ALA A 197 -1.44 -11.61 -15.49
C ALA A 197 -1.22 -10.82 -16.79
N ARG A 198 -0.11 -11.04 -17.49
CA ARG A 198 0.22 -10.37 -18.77
C ARG A 198 -0.74 -10.70 -19.89
N ALA A 199 -1.35 -11.87 -19.87
CA ALA A 199 -2.40 -12.23 -20.82
C ALA A 199 -3.62 -11.31 -20.71
N ILE A 200 -3.84 -10.68 -19.54
CA ILE A 200 -4.96 -9.77 -19.25
C ILE A 200 -4.52 -8.31 -19.30
N PHE A 201 -3.36 -8.00 -18.71
CA PHE A 201 -2.78 -6.67 -18.62
C PHE A 201 -1.26 -6.72 -18.91
N PRO A 202 -0.83 -6.44 -20.15
CA PRO A 202 0.56 -6.62 -20.59
C PRO A 202 1.60 -5.83 -19.78
N GLU A 203 1.25 -4.62 -19.30
CA GLU A 203 2.13 -3.75 -18.50
C GLU A 203 2.26 -4.24 -17.05
N THR A 204 2.44 -5.55 -16.87
CA THR A 204 2.60 -6.21 -15.57
C THR A 204 4.05 -6.62 -15.33
N VAL A 205 4.52 -6.36 -14.10
CA VAL A 205 5.84 -6.80 -13.61
C VAL A 205 5.71 -7.45 -12.23
N LEU A 206 6.69 -8.28 -11.87
CA LEU A 206 6.79 -8.83 -10.51
C LEU A 206 7.48 -7.86 -9.58
N ALA A 207 7.00 -7.75 -8.35
CA ALA A 207 7.70 -7.04 -7.28
C ALA A 207 9.01 -7.77 -6.94
N GLN A 208 10.07 -6.99 -6.75
CA GLN A 208 11.38 -7.47 -6.31
C GLN A 208 11.79 -6.72 -5.05
N GLU A 209 12.43 -7.43 -4.12
CA GLU A 209 13.02 -6.79 -2.94
C GLU A 209 14.00 -5.68 -3.36
N SER A 210 13.86 -4.51 -2.75
CA SER A 210 14.62 -3.31 -3.10
C SER A 210 14.41 -2.83 -4.56
N GLY A 211 13.44 -3.38 -5.27
CA GLY A 211 13.05 -2.96 -6.62
C GLY A 211 12.58 -1.50 -6.65
N ARG A 212 12.83 -0.86 -7.78
CA ARG A 212 12.39 0.52 -8.01
C ARG A 212 11.49 0.59 -9.24
N TYR A 213 10.25 1.01 -9.05
CA TYR A 213 9.24 1.17 -10.09
C TYR A 213 8.99 2.65 -10.32
N VAL A 214 9.25 3.13 -11.52
CA VAL A 214 9.25 4.57 -11.84
C VAL A 214 7.97 4.92 -12.58
N ILE A 215 7.20 5.85 -12.04
CA ILE A 215 6.10 6.49 -12.74
C ILE A 215 6.68 7.67 -13.56
N PRO A 216 6.60 7.64 -14.89
CA PRO A 216 7.10 8.73 -15.73
C PRO A 216 6.47 10.07 -15.33
N ILE A 217 7.25 11.14 -15.45
CA ILE A 217 6.72 12.49 -15.25
C ILE A 217 5.84 12.83 -16.46
N PRO A 218 4.56 13.19 -16.26
CA PRO A 218 3.70 13.62 -17.36
C PRO A 218 4.27 14.86 -18.07
N GLU A 219 3.98 15.00 -19.35
CA GLU A 219 4.34 16.18 -20.12
C GLU A 219 3.76 17.46 -19.51
N ARG A 220 4.38 18.60 -19.84
CA ARG A 220 3.87 19.91 -19.42
C ARG A 220 2.54 20.21 -20.12
N LEU A 221 1.64 20.83 -19.38
CA LEU A 221 0.36 21.32 -19.91
C LEU A 221 0.56 22.57 -20.80
#